data_235708a5637bea13e289f3fc84168029
#
_entry.id   235708a5637bea13e289f3fc84168029
#
_cell.length_a   1.000
_cell.length_b   1.000
_cell.length_c   1.000
_cell.angle_alpha   90.00
_cell.angle_beta   90.00
_cell.angle_gamma   90.00
#
_symmetry.space_group_name_H-M   'P 1'
#
loop_
_entity.id
_entity.type
_entity.pdbx_description
1 polymer ?
#
loop_
_entity_poly.entity_id
_entity_poly.type
_entity_poly.pdbx_seq_one_letter_code
_entity_poly.pdbx_strand_id
1 'polypeptide(L)'
;MVDVAYFFILLHVWIQSEALMKIAVVGATGLVGSVMCEELDRILIGRYELLLAASSRSVGREIAFRGETLRVQSIDEVLAARPDVVLFAAGSAISLEYAERFAAAGAYVVDNSSAWRMHKDVPLIVPEINAEALRREAHIIANPNCSTIQM
;
A
#
# COMPACT_ATOMS: atom_id res chain seq x y z
N MET A 1 15.66 2.73 -2.55
CA MET A 1 15.20 1.64 -1.66
C MET A 1 13.95 2.19 -1.01
N VAL A 2 12.77 1.74 -1.42
CA VAL A 2 11.52 2.11 -0.75
C VAL A 2 11.60 1.44 0.62
N ASP A 3 11.48 2.23 1.68
CA ASP A 3 11.70 1.72 3.02
C ASP A 3 10.55 0.81 3.43
N VAL A 4 10.83 -0.46 3.36
CA VAL A 4 9.88 -1.56 3.59
C VAL A 4 9.71 -1.83 5.08
N ALA A 5 10.55 -1.26 5.94
CA ALA A 5 10.48 -1.44 7.39
C ALA A 5 9.11 -1.07 7.96
N TYR A 6 8.43 -0.12 7.34
CA TYR A 6 7.09 0.31 7.72
C TYR A 6 6.02 -0.74 7.55
N PHE A 7 6.11 -1.46 6.46
CA PHE A 7 5.24 -2.58 6.20
C PHE A 7 5.40 -3.66 7.28
N PHE A 8 6.62 -3.85 7.80
CA PHE A 8 6.90 -4.84 8.86
C PHE A 8 6.30 -4.47 10.21
N ILE A 9 6.17 -3.20 10.57
CA ILE A 9 5.54 -2.82 11.85
C ILE A 9 4.04 -3.14 11.81
N LEU A 10 3.37 -2.84 10.71
CA LEU A 10 1.97 -3.25 10.52
C LEU A 10 1.84 -4.78 10.43
N LEU A 11 2.78 -5.45 9.77
CA LEU A 11 2.82 -6.90 9.64
C LEU A 11 3.02 -7.60 11.00
N HIS A 12 3.85 -7.06 11.88
CA HIS A 12 4.13 -7.67 13.19
C HIS A 12 2.91 -7.71 14.09
N VAL A 13 1.99 -6.76 13.94
CA VAL A 13 0.72 -6.72 14.67
C VAL A 13 -0.26 -7.79 14.15
N TRP A 14 -0.11 -8.24 12.89
CA TRP A 14 -1.05 -9.15 12.21
C TRP A 14 -0.59 -10.61 12.13
N ILE A 15 0.69 -10.91 12.32
CA ILE A 15 1.26 -12.30 12.21
C ILE A 15 0.61 -13.29 13.20
N GLN A 16 -0.18 -12.83 14.16
CA GLN A 16 -0.91 -13.69 15.11
C GLN A 16 -2.29 -14.15 14.60
N SER A 17 -2.72 -13.76 13.41
CA SER A 17 -3.97 -14.21 12.80
C SER A 17 -3.72 -15.35 11.83
N GLU A 18 -4.45 -16.47 11.94
CA GLU A 18 -4.46 -17.57 10.96
C GLU A 18 -5.11 -17.14 9.62
N ALA A 19 -5.69 -15.95 9.54
CA ALA A 19 -6.34 -15.44 8.33
C ALA A 19 -5.31 -15.01 7.28
N LEU A 20 -5.60 -15.31 6.02
CA LEU A 20 -4.80 -14.90 4.87
C LEU A 20 -4.87 -13.37 4.72
N MET A 21 -3.75 -12.67 4.92
CA MET A 21 -3.69 -11.22 4.77
C MET A 21 -3.82 -10.81 3.30
N LYS A 22 -4.68 -9.84 3.02
CA LYS A 22 -4.87 -9.26 1.70
C LYS A 22 -4.12 -7.94 1.58
N ILE A 23 -3.21 -7.86 0.64
CA ILE A 23 -2.42 -6.65 0.36
C ILE A 23 -2.78 -6.15 -1.03
N ALA A 24 -3.05 -4.87 -1.16
CA ALA A 24 -3.33 -4.26 -2.45
C ALA A 24 -2.23 -3.24 -2.83
N VAL A 25 -1.87 -3.20 -4.11
CA VAL A 25 -1.03 -2.14 -4.70
C VAL A 25 -1.86 -1.37 -5.71
N VAL A 26 -2.17 -0.10 -5.40
CA VAL A 26 -2.89 0.82 -6.30
C VAL A 26 -1.86 1.60 -7.10
N GLY A 27 -1.92 1.47 -8.43
CA GLY A 27 -0.89 1.96 -9.33
C GLY A 27 0.19 0.93 -9.68
N ALA A 28 -0.14 -0.35 -9.57
CA ALA A 28 0.77 -1.49 -9.72
C ALA A 28 1.54 -1.52 -11.06
N THR A 29 0.99 -0.93 -12.12
CA THR A 29 1.63 -0.87 -13.45
C THR A 29 2.54 0.35 -13.66
N GLY A 30 2.62 1.24 -12.67
CA GLY A 30 3.53 2.39 -12.67
C GLY A 30 4.93 2.00 -12.18
N LEU A 31 5.92 2.90 -12.38
CA LEU A 31 7.30 2.66 -11.98
C LEU A 31 7.42 2.34 -10.47
N VAL A 32 6.80 3.13 -9.61
CA VAL A 32 6.84 2.92 -8.16
C VAL A 32 6.06 1.68 -7.76
N GLY A 33 4.87 1.47 -8.35
CA GLY A 33 4.05 0.31 -8.04
C GLY A 33 4.68 -1.02 -8.43
N SER A 34 5.40 -1.08 -9.56
CA SER A 34 6.13 -2.29 -9.95
C SER A 34 7.27 -2.62 -8.99
N VAL A 35 8.02 -1.60 -8.55
CA VAL A 35 9.07 -1.77 -7.54
C VAL A 35 8.48 -2.21 -6.20
N MET A 36 7.31 -1.66 -5.79
CA MET A 36 6.61 -2.13 -4.60
C MET A 36 6.26 -3.63 -4.69
N CYS A 37 5.77 -4.08 -5.84
CA CYS A 37 5.47 -5.51 -6.04
C CYS A 37 6.74 -6.38 -5.94
N GLU A 38 7.85 -5.96 -6.55
CA GLU A 38 9.13 -6.67 -6.47
C GLU A 38 9.65 -6.74 -5.02
N GLU A 39 9.56 -5.64 -4.26
CA GLU A 39 9.95 -5.60 -2.86
C GLU A 39 9.05 -6.46 -1.97
N LEU A 40 7.74 -6.47 -2.22
CA LEU A 40 6.81 -7.36 -1.52
C LEU A 40 7.18 -8.83 -1.73
N ASP A 41 7.56 -9.21 -2.96
CA ASP A 41 8.03 -10.57 -3.25
C ASP A 41 9.31 -10.93 -2.46
N ARG A 42 10.24 -9.99 -2.38
CA ARG A 42 11.53 -10.18 -1.72
C ARG A 42 11.42 -10.28 -0.19
N ILE A 43 10.49 -9.53 0.42
CA ILE A 43 10.49 -9.28 1.85
C ILE A 43 9.44 -10.10 2.59
N LEU A 44 8.27 -10.30 1.97
CA LEU A 44 7.18 -11.00 2.64
C LEU A 44 7.42 -12.50 2.67
N ILE A 45 7.61 -12.98 3.89
CA ILE A 45 7.67 -14.41 4.20
C ILE A 45 6.29 -14.85 4.67
N GLY A 46 5.70 -15.87 4.02
CA GLY A 46 4.41 -16.41 4.41
C GLY A 46 3.34 -16.30 3.32
N ARG A 47 2.10 -16.60 3.71
CA ARG A 47 0.95 -16.62 2.79
C ARG A 47 0.18 -15.31 2.89
N TYR A 48 0.06 -14.63 1.76
CA TYR A 48 -0.81 -13.46 1.59
C TYR A 48 -1.39 -13.46 0.17
N GLU A 49 -2.49 -12.77 0.01
CA GLU A 49 -3.11 -12.52 -1.29
C GLU A 49 -2.69 -11.12 -1.77
N LEU A 50 -2.09 -11.04 -2.96
CA LEU A 50 -1.72 -9.76 -3.57
C LEU A 50 -2.76 -9.35 -4.60
N LEU A 51 -3.35 -8.18 -4.40
CA LEU A 51 -4.33 -7.56 -5.29
C LEU A 51 -3.67 -6.39 -6.03
N LEU A 52 -3.77 -6.37 -7.35
CA LEU A 52 -3.15 -5.35 -8.19
C LEU A 52 -4.21 -4.46 -8.81
N ALA A 53 -4.16 -3.15 -8.52
CA ALA A 53 -5.06 -2.17 -9.11
C ALA A 53 -4.31 -1.15 -9.95
N ALA A 54 -4.91 -0.72 -11.06
CA ALA A 54 -4.41 0.36 -11.88
C ALA A 54 -5.54 1.11 -12.60
N SER A 55 -5.18 2.12 -13.40
CA SER A 55 -6.13 2.86 -14.24
C SER A 55 -6.82 1.95 -15.25
N SER A 56 -7.98 2.37 -15.76
CA SER A 56 -8.78 1.63 -16.75
C SER A 56 -7.98 1.17 -17.97
N ARG A 57 -6.92 1.91 -18.35
CA ARG A 57 -6.04 1.54 -19.47
C ARG A 57 -5.17 0.30 -19.20
N SER A 58 -5.00 -0.07 -17.95
CA SER A 58 -4.16 -1.20 -17.53
C SER A 58 -4.95 -2.37 -16.97
N VAL A 59 -6.24 -2.21 -16.74
CA VAL A 59 -7.13 -3.29 -16.27
C VAL A 59 -7.09 -4.45 -17.27
N GLY A 60 -6.97 -5.67 -16.73
CA GLY A 60 -6.86 -6.90 -17.51
C GLY A 60 -5.43 -7.26 -17.91
N ARG A 61 -4.43 -6.39 -17.71
CA ARG A 61 -3.02 -6.77 -17.89
C ARG A 61 -2.65 -7.84 -16.87
N GLU A 62 -1.71 -8.66 -17.27
CA GLU A 62 -1.16 -9.73 -16.43
C GLU A 62 0.25 -9.36 -15.97
N ILE A 63 0.53 -9.59 -14.69
CA ILE A 63 1.83 -9.35 -14.06
C ILE A 63 2.27 -10.66 -13.42
N ALA A 64 3.49 -11.12 -13.75
CA ALA A 64 4.09 -12.28 -13.10
C ALA A 64 4.51 -11.93 -11.66
N PHE A 65 4.13 -12.78 -10.71
CA PHE A 65 4.45 -12.62 -9.31
C PHE A 65 4.57 -14.00 -8.63
N ARG A 66 5.72 -14.33 -8.05
CA ARG A 66 5.98 -15.62 -7.35
C ARG A 66 5.67 -16.86 -8.17
N GLY A 67 5.89 -16.80 -9.48
CA GLY A 67 5.60 -17.93 -10.39
C GLY A 67 4.14 -18.05 -10.78
N GLU A 68 3.27 -17.17 -10.29
CA GLU A 68 1.88 -17.05 -10.68
C GLU A 68 1.67 -15.83 -11.58
N THR A 69 0.54 -15.78 -12.24
CA THR A 69 0.12 -14.64 -13.07
C THR A 69 -1.05 -13.95 -12.39
N LEU A 70 -0.84 -12.70 -11.97
CA LEU A 70 -1.86 -11.86 -11.34
C LEU A 70 -2.46 -10.91 -12.37
N ARG A 71 -3.79 -10.85 -12.41
CA ARG A 71 -4.52 -9.92 -13.27
C ARG A 71 -4.68 -8.57 -12.57
N VAL A 72 -4.36 -7.49 -13.28
CA VAL A 72 -4.62 -6.12 -12.84
C VAL A 72 -6.13 -5.83 -12.90
N GLN A 73 -6.67 -5.38 -11.79
CA GLN A 73 -8.09 -5.08 -11.56
C GLN A 73 -8.33 -3.56 -11.58
N SER A 74 -9.58 -3.16 -11.62
CA SER A 74 -9.97 -1.79 -11.32
C SER A 74 -9.83 -1.51 -9.81
N ILE A 75 -9.71 -0.22 -9.44
CA ILE A 75 -9.61 0.15 -8.02
C ILE A 75 -10.88 -0.21 -7.27
N ASP A 76 -12.05 -0.11 -7.91
CA ASP A 76 -13.32 -0.47 -7.29
C ASP A 76 -13.46 -1.99 -7.06
N GLU A 77 -12.95 -2.83 -7.95
CA GLU A 77 -12.88 -4.29 -7.73
C GLU A 77 -12.00 -4.62 -6.52
N VAL A 78 -10.83 -3.99 -6.42
CA VAL A 78 -9.93 -4.18 -5.28
C VAL A 78 -10.52 -3.64 -3.98
N LEU A 79 -11.22 -2.51 -4.01
CA LEU A 79 -11.94 -1.98 -2.85
C LEU A 79 -13.03 -2.96 -2.37
N ALA A 80 -13.79 -3.54 -3.30
CA ALA A 80 -14.81 -4.54 -2.99
C ALA A 80 -14.22 -5.83 -2.38
N ALA A 81 -12.97 -6.18 -2.73
CA ALA A 81 -12.27 -7.33 -2.17
C ALA A 81 -11.81 -7.12 -0.71
N ARG A 82 -11.96 -5.90 -0.17
CA ARG A 82 -11.61 -5.51 1.22
C ARG A 82 -10.20 -5.94 1.62
N PRO A 83 -9.16 -5.36 1.04
CA PRO A 83 -7.79 -5.61 1.47
C PRO A 83 -7.57 -5.12 2.90
N ASP A 84 -6.63 -5.77 3.61
CA ASP A 84 -6.21 -5.36 4.94
C ASP A 84 -5.22 -4.19 4.89
N VAL A 85 -4.35 -4.20 3.87
CA VAL A 85 -3.35 -3.16 3.63
C VAL A 85 -3.38 -2.72 2.18
N VAL A 86 -3.28 -1.42 1.95
CA VAL A 86 -3.26 -0.82 0.61
C VAL A 86 -2.06 0.10 0.47
N LEU A 87 -1.21 -0.19 -0.50
CA LEU A 87 -0.08 0.65 -0.88
C LEU A 87 -0.45 1.52 -2.08
N PHE A 88 -0.47 2.84 -1.90
CA PHE A 88 -0.79 3.77 -2.98
C PHE A 88 0.46 4.28 -3.70
N ALA A 89 0.53 4.00 -4.99
CA ALA A 89 1.55 4.48 -5.93
C ALA A 89 0.93 5.17 -7.16
N ALA A 90 -0.33 5.61 -7.07
CA ALA A 90 -1.11 6.10 -8.22
C ALA A 90 -1.19 7.62 -8.35
N GLY A 91 -0.49 8.37 -7.51
CA GLY A 91 -0.51 9.83 -7.50
C GLY A 91 -1.68 10.43 -6.70
N SER A 92 -1.56 11.75 -6.42
CA SER A 92 -2.40 12.44 -5.42
C SER A 92 -3.89 12.47 -5.77
N ALA A 93 -4.25 12.61 -7.03
CA ALA A 93 -5.67 12.67 -7.41
C ALA A 93 -6.41 11.36 -7.08
N ILE A 94 -5.81 10.23 -7.40
CA ILE A 94 -6.37 8.90 -7.11
C ILE A 94 -6.34 8.65 -5.60
N SER A 95 -5.28 9.07 -4.93
CA SER A 95 -5.19 8.92 -3.48
C SER A 95 -6.29 9.70 -2.75
N LEU A 96 -6.55 10.96 -3.12
CA LEU A 96 -7.64 11.76 -2.55
C LEU A 96 -9.02 11.16 -2.82
N GLU A 97 -9.21 10.50 -3.95
CA GLU A 97 -10.49 9.89 -4.31
C GLU A 97 -10.76 8.57 -3.55
N TYR A 98 -9.72 7.75 -3.34
CA TYR A 98 -9.90 6.38 -2.90
C TYR A 98 -9.35 6.06 -1.51
N ALA A 99 -8.35 6.79 -0.97
CA ALA A 99 -7.72 6.42 0.30
C ALA A 99 -8.72 6.39 1.46
N GLU A 100 -9.59 7.38 1.58
CA GLU A 100 -10.63 7.40 2.62
C GLU A 100 -11.65 6.27 2.45
N ARG A 101 -11.95 5.86 1.22
CA ARG A 101 -12.87 4.75 0.95
C ARG A 101 -12.29 3.40 1.41
N PHE A 102 -11.00 3.19 1.18
CA PHE A 102 -10.28 2.01 1.69
C PHE A 102 -10.19 2.04 3.23
N ALA A 103 -9.84 3.18 3.80
CA ALA A 103 -9.77 3.37 5.25
C ALA A 103 -11.14 3.11 5.91
N ALA A 104 -12.22 3.62 5.34
CA ALA A 104 -13.60 3.37 5.81
C ALA A 104 -14.01 1.89 5.66
N ALA A 105 -13.43 1.16 4.71
CA ALA A 105 -13.63 -0.28 4.57
C ALA A 105 -12.81 -1.12 5.57
N GLY A 106 -11.97 -0.45 6.39
CA GLY A 106 -11.16 -1.06 7.45
C GLY A 106 -9.69 -1.29 7.07
N ALA A 107 -9.27 -0.94 5.86
CA ALA A 107 -7.89 -1.10 5.42
C ALA A 107 -6.93 -0.08 6.06
N TYR A 108 -5.69 -0.48 6.26
CA TYR A 108 -4.59 0.46 6.47
C TYR A 108 -4.04 0.91 5.11
N VAL A 109 -4.03 2.20 4.88
CA VAL A 109 -3.60 2.82 3.63
C VAL A 109 -2.23 3.48 3.85
N VAL A 110 -1.21 3.03 3.13
CA VAL A 110 0.10 3.70 3.08
C VAL A 110 0.19 4.45 1.76
N ASP A 111 0.16 5.77 1.84
CA ASP A 111 0.15 6.64 0.66
C ASP A 111 1.52 7.23 0.35
N ASN A 112 2.04 6.89 -0.82
CA ASN A 112 3.32 7.41 -1.32
C ASN A 112 3.17 8.71 -2.13
N SER A 113 1.96 9.23 -2.29
CA SER A 113 1.72 10.51 -2.95
C SER A 113 1.93 11.71 -2.02
N SER A 114 1.76 12.91 -2.52
CA SER A 114 1.80 14.13 -1.69
C SER A 114 0.43 14.50 -1.09
N ALA A 115 -0.62 13.73 -1.34
CA ALA A 115 -1.99 14.08 -0.99
C ALA A 115 -2.19 14.36 0.51
N TRP A 116 -1.61 13.52 1.35
CA TRP A 116 -1.89 13.51 2.79
C TRP A 116 -0.76 14.08 3.65
N ARG A 117 0.42 14.40 3.08
CA ARG A 117 1.60 14.81 3.83
C ARG A 117 1.42 16.04 4.71
N MET A 118 0.54 16.96 4.29
CA MET A 118 0.25 18.19 5.04
C MET A 118 -1.09 18.13 5.79
N HIS A 119 -1.75 16.98 5.78
CA HIS A 119 -3.03 16.80 6.47
C HIS A 119 -2.80 16.60 7.98
N LYS A 120 -3.47 17.40 8.83
CA LYS A 120 -3.20 17.44 10.28
C LYS A 120 -3.48 16.13 11.00
N ASP A 121 -4.47 15.37 10.51
CA ASP A 121 -4.94 14.15 11.15
C ASP A 121 -4.31 12.88 10.56
N VAL A 122 -3.46 13.04 9.54
CA VAL A 122 -2.76 11.94 8.89
C VAL A 122 -1.29 11.98 9.30
N PRO A 123 -0.77 10.94 9.97
CA PRO A 123 0.62 10.89 10.36
C PRO A 123 1.53 10.78 9.14
N LEU A 124 2.53 11.65 9.08
CA LEU A 124 3.64 11.55 8.14
C LEU A 124 4.76 10.78 8.83
N ILE A 125 5.07 9.63 8.33
CA ILE A 125 5.91 8.70 9.06
C ILE A 125 7.18 8.32 8.27
N VAL A 126 8.31 8.30 8.97
CA VAL A 126 9.57 7.63 8.61
C VAL A 126 9.90 6.68 9.76
N PRO A 127 9.84 5.35 9.57
CA PRO A 127 9.93 4.38 10.66
C PRO A 127 11.16 4.52 11.53
N GLU A 128 12.29 4.83 10.92
CA GLU A 128 13.58 4.98 11.61
C GLU A 128 13.65 6.25 12.47
N ILE A 129 12.72 7.19 12.26
CA ILE A 129 12.75 8.51 12.89
C ILE A 129 11.60 8.69 13.88
N ASN A 130 10.39 8.32 13.50
CA ASN A 130 9.18 8.65 14.25
C ASN A 130 8.10 7.55 14.23
N ALA A 131 8.50 6.28 14.28
CA ALA A 131 7.57 5.14 14.31
C ALA A 131 6.52 5.25 15.44
N GLU A 132 6.89 5.86 16.57
CA GLU A 132 6.03 6.09 17.73
C GLU A 132 4.88 7.06 17.45
N ALA A 133 4.97 7.87 16.39
CA ALA A 133 3.88 8.74 15.96
C ALA A 133 2.73 7.99 15.27
N LEU A 134 2.93 6.71 14.94
CA LEU A 134 1.89 5.86 14.36
C LEU A 134 0.86 5.49 15.45
N ARG A 135 -0.39 5.80 15.18
CA ARG A 135 -1.53 5.45 16.03
C ARG A 135 -2.36 4.35 15.36
N ARG A 136 -2.88 3.42 16.15
CA ARG A 136 -3.73 2.33 15.63
C ARG A 136 -4.97 2.82 14.89
N GLU A 137 -5.47 3.97 15.27
CA GLU A 137 -6.66 4.61 14.71
C GLU A 137 -6.37 5.33 13.38
N ALA A 138 -5.08 5.51 13.04
CA ALA A 138 -4.68 6.15 11.80
C ALA A 138 -4.73 5.15 10.65
N HIS A 139 -5.86 5.06 10.01
CA HIS A 139 -6.05 4.19 8.84
C HIS A 139 -5.41 4.72 7.54
N ILE A 140 -5.06 6.01 7.49
CA ILE A 140 -4.25 6.58 6.39
C ILE A 140 -2.92 7.04 6.98
N ILE A 141 -1.84 6.64 6.33
CA ILE A 141 -0.46 6.91 6.71
C ILE A 141 0.23 7.53 5.51
N ALA A 142 0.72 8.75 5.65
CA ALA A 142 1.47 9.42 4.60
C ALA A 142 2.94 9.01 4.66
N ASN A 143 3.49 8.68 3.49
CA ASN A 143 4.91 8.41 3.32
C ASN A 143 5.61 9.66 2.73
N PRO A 144 6.78 10.09 3.24
CA PRO A 144 7.52 11.22 2.69
C PRO A 144 7.94 11.03 1.24
N ASN A 145 8.44 12.09 0.63
CA ASN A 145 9.02 11.99 -0.70
C ASN A 145 10.32 11.15 -0.66
N CYS A 146 10.51 10.29 -1.67
CA CYS A 146 11.65 9.39 -1.75
C CYS A 146 13.02 10.10 -1.67
N SER A 147 13.12 11.31 -2.22
CA SER A 147 14.35 12.10 -2.13
C SER A 147 14.56 12.68 -0.73
N THR A 148 13.48 13.00 -0.01
CA THR A 148 13.56 13.53 1.36
C THR A 148 13.99 12.47 2.36
N ILE A 149 13.53 11.23 2.20
CA ILE A 149 13.91 10.10 3.07
C ILE A 149 15.42 9.77 2.97
N GLN A 150 16.04 10.04 1.82
CA GLN A 150 17.45 9.74 1.59
C GLN A 150 18.42 10.80 2.11
N MET A 151 17.93 11.95 2.56
CA MET A 151 18.73 13.06 3.08
C MET A 151 18.89 12.98 4.61
#